data_6409888f4494e6be20448e15ca1a35d6
#
_entry.id   6409888f4494e6be20448e15ca1a35d6
#
_cell.length_a   1.000
_cell.length_b   1.000
_cell.length_c   1.000
_cell.angle_alpha   90.00
_cell.angle_beta   90.00
_cell.angle_gamma   90.00
#
_symmetry.space_group_name_H-M   'P 1'
#
loop_
_entity.id
_entity.type
_entity.pdbx_description
1 polymer ?
#
loop_
_entity_poly.entity_id
_entity_poly.type
_entity_poly.pdbx_seq_one_letter_code
_entity_poly.pdbx_strand_id
1 'polypeptide(L)'
;MKKRIGKKVYGIMLIASFALVITSCQKEQNANFKNSNEAQSKINTNGNAMPEITPCSTIPDSLQVPEGNRLFLQTFARGVQIYEIQRSAADPNTLVWVNIAPLATLYTKPDFVNPIIHHFAGPSWQFLKGPFKDEKVVAKKVKGITPDATAIQWLLLKADSALSTPNNPVTFVQRICTQAGLAPATIPAGAQVGQLDSIPYTASYLFYTKN
;
A
#
# COMPACT_ATOMS: atom_id res chain seq x y z
N MET A 1 -31.96 -26.91 77.75
CA MET A 1 -31.24 -26.38 76.59
C MET A 1 -30.84 -27.54 75.67
N LYS A 2 -31.57 -27.81 74.58
CA LYS A 2 -31.21 -28.85 73.60
C LYS A 2 -31.32 -28.22 72.23
N LYS A 3 -30.17 -28.04 71.50
CA LYS A 3 -30.07 -27.59 70.18
C LYS A 3 -30.53 -28.67 69.18
N ARG A 4 -31.49 -28.37 68.36
CA ARG A 4 -31.86 -29.23 67.21
C ARG A 4 -31.01 -28.87 66.02
N ILE A 5 -30.33 -29.82 65.44
CA ILE A 5 -29.54 -29.73 64.24
C ILE A 5 -30.45 -30.05 63.05
N GLY A 6 -30.76 -29.10 62.25
CA GLY A 6 -31.49 -29.29 60.99
C GLY A 6 -30.57 -29.78 59.88
N LYS A 7 -30.88 -30.93 59.27
CA LYS A 7 -30.22 -31.49 58.12
C LYS A 7 -30.68 -30.71 56.85
N LYS A 8 -29.76 -30.02 56.22
CA LYS A 8 -29.98 -29.46 54.89
C LYS A 8 -29.68 -30.54 53.84
N VAL A 9 -30.69 -30.88 53.05
CA VAL A 9 -30.57 -31.70 51.86
C VAL A 9 -30.06 -30.81 50.75
N TYR A 10 -28.88 -31.12 50.20
CA TYR A 10 -28.35 -30.47 49.01
C TYR A 10 -28.86 -31.22 47.78
N GLY A 11 -29.77 -30.58 47.01
CA GLY A 11 -30.13 -31.04 45.71
C GLY A 11 -28.97 -30.73 44.73
N ILE A 12 -28.47 -31.78 44.10
CA ILE A 12 -27.47 -31.67 43.04
C ILE A 12 -28.22 -31.28 41.77
N MET A 13 -28.07 -30.02 41.39
CA MET A 13 -28.57 -29.48 40.11
C MET A 13 -27.46 -29.67 39.06
N LEU A 14 -27.62 -30.66 38.19
CA LEU A 14 -26.76 -30.90 37.05
C LEU A 14 -27.03 -29.78 36.01
N ILE A 15 -26.15 -28.79 35.99
CA ILE A 15 -26.13 -27.77 34.92
C ILE A 15 -25.32 -28.34 33.76
N ALA A 16 -26.02 -28.79 32.72
CA ALA A 16 -25.40 -29.12 31.45
C ALA A 16 -24.91 -27.82 30.79
N SER A 17 -23.62 -27.51 30.94
CA SER A 17 -22.98 -26.42 30.24
C SER A 17 -22.85 -26.80 28.76
N PHE A 18 -23.76 -26.27 27.94
CA PHE A 18 -23.64 -26.31 26.50
C PHE A 18 -22.56 -25.27 26.10
N ALA A 19 -21.33 -25.76 25.93
CA ALA A 19 -20.25 -24.92 25.38
C ALA A 19 -20.55 -24.63 23.93
N LEU A 20 -21.11 -23.43 23.67
CA LEU A 20 -21.22 -22.87 22.33
C LEU A 20 -19.82 -22.51 21.86
N VAL A 21 -19.18 -23.38 21.10
CA VAL A 21 -17.93 -23.06 20.39
C VAL A 21 -18.33 -22.13 19.24
N ILE A 22 -18.29 -20.83 19.49
CA ILE A 22 -18.25 -19.83 18.43
C ILE A 22 -16.87 -19.92 17.79
N THR A 23 -16.74 -20.76 16.77
CA THR A 23 -15.67 -20.64 15.79
C THR A 23 -15.85 -19.29 15.09
N SER A 24 -15.28 -18.26 15.69
CA SER A 24 -15.02 -17.00 14.99
C SER A 24 -14.04 -17.32 13.87
N CYS A 25 -14.57 -17.51 12.67
CA CYS A 25 -13.78 -17.51 11.45
C CYS A 25 -13.26 -16.09 11.27
N GLN A 26 -12.18 -15.74 11.97
CA GLN A 26 -11.35 -14.62 11.58
C GLN A 26 -10.81 -15.00 10.21
N LYS A 27 -11.47 -14.46 9.19
CA LYS A 27 -10.95 -14.42 7.84
C LYS A 27 -9.71 -13.54 7.91
N GLU A 28 -8.57 -14.17 8.27
CA GLU A 28 -7.27 -13.56 8.06
C GLU A 28 -7.22 -13.20 6.59
N GLN A 29 -7.32 -11.91 6.31
CA GLN A 29 -6.89 -11.35 5.03
C GLN A 29 -5.35 -11.41 5.00
N ASN A 30 -4.81 -12.62 5.09
CA ASN A 30 -3.53 -12.92 4.50
C ASN A 30 -3.77 -12.84 2.99
N ALA A 31 -3.73 -11.63 2.46
CA ALA A 31 -3.54 -11.42 1.05
C ALA A 31 -2.27 -12.20 0.68
N ASN A 32 -2.48 -13.34 0.08
CA ASN A 32 -1.46 -14.31 -0.30
C ASN A 32 -0.53 -13.62 -1.30
N PHE A 33 0.56 -13.03 -0.81
CA PHE A 33 1.59 -12.32 -1.59
C PHE A 33 2.35 -13.25 -2.56
N LYS A 34 2.02 -14.55 -2.57
CA LYS A 34 2.58 -15.52 -3.52
C LYS A 34 2.13 -15.29 -4.97
N ASN A 35 1.09 -14.51 -5.22
CA ASN A 35 0.56 -14.30 -6.57
C ASN A 35 0.84 -12.90 -7.16
N SER A 36 1.72 -12.09 -6.57
CA SER A 36 2.01 -10.75 -7.11
C SER A 36 2.64 -10.79 -8.51
N ASN A 37 3.41 -11.82 -8.83
CA ASN A 37 3.97 -12.01 -10.18
C ASN A 37 2.92 -12.50 -11.18
N GLU A 38 1.95 -13.31 -10.76
CA GLU A 38 0.83 -13.73 -11.61
C GLU A 38 -0.22 -12.61 -11.75
N ALA A 39 -0.43 -11.81 -10.70
CA ALA A 39 -1.32 -10.64 -10.76
C ALA A 39 -0.77 -9.58 -11.73
N GLN A 40 0.55 -9.31 -11.71
CA GLN A 40 1.18 -8.41 -12.68
C GLN A 40 1.07 -8.91 -14.12
N SER A 41 1.09 -10.22 -14.35
CA SER A 41 0.92 -10.79 -15.69
C SER A 41 -0.53 -10.77 -16.19
N LYS A 42 -1.51 -10.71 -15.28
CA LYS A 42 -2.95 -10.68 -15.59
C LYS A 42 -3.57 -9.27 -15.66
N ILE A 43 -2.84 -8.24 -15.20
CA ILE A 43 -3.29 -6.84 -15.19
C ILE A 43 -2.95 -6.15 -16.53
N ASN A 44 -3.00 -6.82 -17.63
CA ASN A 44 -2.84 -6.18 -18.95
C ASN A 44 -4.14 -6.32 -19.76
N THR A 45 -5.22 -5.73 -19.26
CA THR A 45 -6.52 -5.89 -19.89
C THR A 45 -6.95 -4.75 -20.80
N ASN A 46 -6.28 -3.59 -20.74
CA ASN A 46 -6.73 -2.41 -21.52
C ASN A 46 -5.75 -1.93 -22.61
N GLY A 47 -4.83 -2.76 -23.05
CA GLY A 47 -3.93 -2.38 -24.18
C GLY A 47 -2.93 -1.27 -23.87
N ASN A 48 -2.84 -0.80 -22.63
CA ASN A 48 -1.89 0.23 -22.23
C ASN A 48 -0.50 -0.38 -22.06
N ALA A 49 0.41 -0.05 -22.97
CA ALA A 49 1.82 -0.43 -22.82
C ALA A 49 2.40 0.15 -21.53
N MET A 50 3.30 -0.60 -20.89
CA MET A 50 4.03 -0.10 -19.72
C MET A 50 4.95 1.05 -20.15
N PRO A 51 4.87 2.25 -19.55
CA PRO A 51 5.72 3.38 -19.90
C PRO A 51 7.18 3.09 -19.57
N GLU A 52 8.09 3.68 -20.35
CA GLU A 52 9.51 3.62 -20.07
C GLU A 52 9.90 4.56 -18.94
N ILE A 53 10.98 4.26 -18.21
CA ILE A 53 11.56 5.19 -17.25
C ILE A 53 12.34 6.27 -17.99
N THR A 54 11.94 7.53 -17.76
CA THR A 54 12.70 8.69 -18.20
C THR A 54 13.54 9.19 -17.03
N PRO A 55 14.88 9.28 -17.16
CA PRO A 55 15.71 9.92 -16.15
C PRO A 55 15.29 11.38 -15.96
N CYS A 56 15.20 11.82 -14.72
CA CYS A 56 15.04 13.24 -14.41
C CYS A 56 16.31 13.79 -13.75
N SER A 57 16.70 15.01 -14.14
CA SER A 57 18.00 15.55 -13.79
C SER A 57 18.00 16.37 -12.49
N THR A 58 16.85 16.88 -12.06
CA THR A 58 16.80 17.82 -10.92
C THR A 58 15.58 17.58 -10.06
N ILE A 59 15.80 17.46 -8.75
CA ILE A 59 14.73 17.43 -7.75
C ILE A 59 14.51 18.87 -7.29
N PRO A 60 13.31 19.44 -7.47
CA PRO A 60 13.02 20.79 -7.02
C PRO A 60 13.18 20.97 -5.50
N ASP A 61 13.56 22.19 -5.08
CA ASP A 61 13.77 22.52 -3.66
C ASP A 61 12.57 22.19 -2.79
N SER A 62 11.38 22.32 -3.36
CA SER A 62 10.15 22.02 -2.65
C SER A 62 9.97 20.53 -2.26
N LEU A 63 10.72 19.63 -2.86
CA LEU A 63 10.74 18.20 -2.55
C LEU A 63 12.03 17.75 -1.89
N GLN A 64 12.96 18.65 -1.57
CA GLN A 64 14.20 18.29 -0.89
C GLN A 64 13.91 17.64 0.46
N VAL A 65 14.69 16.61 0.78
CA VAL A 65 14.64 15.94 2.07
C VAL A 65 15.31 16.83 3.11
N PRO A 66 14.75 16.98 4.32
CA PRO A 66 15.36 17.79 5.38
C PRO A 66 16.80 17.38 5.70
N GLU A 67 17.61 18.33 6.12
CA GLU A 67 18.99 18.11 6.58
C GLU A 67 19.07 17.00 7.65
N GLY A 68 20.24 16.39 7.80
CA GLY A 68 20.47 15.26 8.70
C GLY A 68 19.96 13.91 8.15
N ASN A 69 19.63 13.86 6.86
CA ASN A 69 19.29 12.63 6.16
C ASN A 69 20.18 12.47 4.93
N ARG A 70 20.54 11.23 4.59
CA ARG A 70 21.35 10.88 3.42
C ARG A 70 20.62 9.88 2.54
N LEU A 71 20.88 9.93 1.25
CA LEU A 71 20.37 8.92 0.31
C LEU A 71 20.91 7.55 0.71
N PHE A 72 20.00 6.61 0.93
CA PHE A 72 20.29 5.23 1.30
C PHE A 72 20.20 4.30 0.10
N LEU A 73 19.13 4.46 -0.71
CA LEU A 73 18.86 3.56 -1.82
C LEU A 73 18.07 4.30 -2.90
N GLN A 74 18.50 4.13 -4.15
CA GLN A 74 17.73 4.51 -5.34
C GLN A 74 17.18 3.27 -6.04
N THR A 75 15.95 3.32 -6.50
CA THR A 75 15.27 2.23 -7.19
C THR A 75 14.40 2.73 -8.33
N PHE A 76 14.03 1.80 -9.21
CA PHE A 76 13.20 2.06 -10.39
C PHE A 76 11.95 1.19 -10.29
N ALA A 77 10.79 1.82 -10.31
CA ALA A 77 9.51 1.16 -10.14
C ALA A 77 8.82 0.93 -11.47
N ARG A 78 8.18 -0.24 -11.59
CA ARG A 78 7.23 -0.58 -12.64
C ARG A 78 6.00 -1.21 -11.98
N GLY A 79 4.81 -0.76 -12.36
CA GLY A 79 3.58 -1.27 -11.79
C GLY A 79 2.36 -0.51 -12.28
N VAL A 80 1.30 -0.53 -11.48
CA VAL A 80 0.03 0.12 -11.77
C VAL A 80 -0.44 1.00 -10.61
N GLN A 81 -1.18 2.05 -10.93
CA GLN A 81 -2.07 2.73 -9.99
C GLN A 81 -3.46 2.11 -10.16
N ILE A 82 -4.03 1.64 -9.05
CA ILE A 82 -5.36 1.06 -9.03
C ILE A 82 -6.35 2.16 -8.69
N TYR A 83 -7.35 2.31 -9.53
CA TYR A 83 -8.46 3.24 -9.36
C TYR A 83 -9.76 2.48 -9.20
N GLU A 84 -10.66 3.03 -8.42
CA GLU A 84 -12.00 2.53 -8.22
C GLU A 84 -13.02 3.60 -8.58
N ILE A 85 -14.09 3.22 -9.24
CA ILE A 85 -15.23 4.11 -9.47
C ILE A 85 -16.00 4.25 -8.16
N GLN A 86 -16.08 5.47 -7.66
CA GLN A 86 -16.82 5.82 -6.46
C GLN A 86 -17.79 6.97 -6.73
N ARG A 87 -18.74 7.17 -5.83
CA ARG A 87 -19.56 8.39 -5.83
C ARG A 87 -18.70 9.57 -5.38
N SER A 88 -18.80 10.68 -6.09
CA SER A 88 -18.12 11.91 -5.69
C SER A 88 -18.58 12.37 -4.31
N ALA A 89 -17.65 12.78 -3.47
CA ALA A 89 -17.97 13.37 -2.16
C ALA A 89 -18.68 14.73 -2.28
N ALA A 90 -18.48 15.45 -3.40
CA ALA A 90 -19.11 16.72 -3.67
C ALA A 90 -20.53 16.59 -4.25
N ASP A 91 -20.76 15.53 -5.03
CA ASP A 91 -22.05 15.23 -5.66
C ASP A 91 -22.26 13.71 -5.74
N PRO A 92 -23.08 13.12 -4.87
CA PRO A 92 -23.31 11.66 -4.85
C PRO A 92 -23.93 11.08 -6.12
N ASN A 93 -24.47 11.91 -7.03
CA ASN A 93 -25.01 11.45 -8.31
C ASN A 93 -23.92 11.35 -9.39
N THR A 94 -22.74 11.93 -9.16
CA THR A 94 -21.59 11.91 -10.06
C THR A 94 -20.64 10.78 -9.68
N LEU A 95 -20.21 9.99 -10.66
CA LEU A 95 -19.17 8.98 -10.50
C LEU A 95 -17.79 9.58 -10.82
N VAL A 96 -16.78 9.16 -10.04
CA VAL A 96 -15.39 9.61 -10.21
C VAL A 96 -14.42 8.43 -10.03
N TRP A 97 -13.27 8.48 -10.68
CA TRP A 97 -12.16 7.59 -10.39
C TRP A 97 -11.43 8.05 -9.13
N VAL A 98 -11.28 7.17 -8.16
CA VAL A 98 -10.54 7.41 -6.92
C VAL A 98 -9.34 6.47 -6.89
N ASN A 99 -8.13 7.01 -6.73
CA ASN A 99 -6.94 6.19 -6.52
C ASN A 99 -7.03 5.49 -5.16
N ILE A 100 -6.98 4.15 -5.16
CA ILE A 100 -7.08 3.34 -3.94
C ILE A 100 -5.76 2.71 -3.54
N ALA A 101 -4.88 2.39 -4.49
CA ALA A 101 -3.59 1.78 -4.18
C ALA A 101 -2.61 1.85 -5.36
N PRO A 102 -1.31 1.96 -5.11
CA PRO A 102 -0.28 1.46 -6.02
C PRO A 102 -0.13 -0.05 -5.89
N LEU A 103 0.29 -0.70 -6.96
CA LEU A 103 0.85 -2.06 -6.94
C LEU A 103 2.05 -2.07 -7.89
N ALA A 104 3.25 -2.10 -7.33
CA ALA A 104 4.48 -2.01 -8.13
C ALA A 104 5.61 -2.85 -7.53
N THR A 105 6.54 -3.19 -8.39
CA THR A 105 7.82 -3.78 -8.02
C THR A 105 8.93 -2.77 -8.28
N LEU A 106 9.85 -2.64 -7.35
CA LEU A 106 11.00 -1.76 -7.45
C LEU A 106 12.27 -2.60 -7.68
N TYR A 107 13.13 -2.08 -8.51
CA TYR A 107 14.33 -2.75 -9.03
C TYR A 107 15.57 -1.90 -8.78
N THR A 108 16.73 -2.55 -8.74
CA THR A 108 18.02 -1.87 -8.57
C THR A 108 18.44 -1.05 -9.80
N LYS A 109 17.94 -1.44 -10.98
CA LYS A 109 18.28 -0.83 -12.27
C LYS A 109 17.04 -0.63 -13.13
N PRO A 110 17.08 0.28 -14.13
CA PRO A 110 15.96 0.53 -15.02
C PRO A 110 15.68 -0.59 -16.04
N ASP A 111 16.50 -1.64 -16.07
CA ASP A 111 16.26 -2.86 -16.86
C ASP A 111 15.16 -3.77 -16.28
N PHE A 112 14.71 -3.50 -15.05
CA PHE A 112 13.67 -4.22 -14.32
C PHE A 112 13.94 -5.74 -14.16
N VAL A 113 15.20 -6.14 -14.02
CA VAL A 113 15.58 -7.56 -13.90
C VAL A 113 15.65 -8.03 -12.45
N ASN A 114 16.16 -7.19 -11.53
CA ASN A 114 16.42 -7.57 -10.15
C ASN A 114 15.45 -6.90 -9.18
N PRO A 115 14.29 -7.53 -8.86
CA PRO A 115 13.33 -6.99 -7.91
C PRO A 115 13.90 -6.98 -6.50
N ILE A 116 13.70 -5.88 -5.77
CA ILE A 116 14.21 -5.71 -4.41
C ILE A 116 13.17 -5.18 -3.43
N ILE A 117 12.08 -4.56 -3.89
CA ILE A 117 11.02 -4.03 -3.04
C ILE A 117 9.67 -4.23 -3.71
N HIS A 118 8.64 -4.61 -2.94
CA HIS A 118 7.25 -4.48 -3.32
C HIS A 118 6.66 -3.19 -2.76
N HIS A 119 5.86 -2.51 -3.59
CA HIS A 119 5.15 -1.29 -3.23
C HIS A 119 3.64 -1.49 -3.38
N PHE A 120 2.89 -1.17 -2.34
CA PHE A 120 1.46 -1.41 -2.25
C PHE A 120 0.75 -0.36 -1.39
N ALA A 121 -0.54 -0.55 -1.13
CA ALA A 121 -1.37 0.38 -0.38
C ALA A 121 -0.78 0.81 0.96
N GLY A 122 -1.10 2.05 1.35
CA GLY A 122 -0.75 2.56 2.64
C GLY A 122 0.05 3.87 2.73
N PRO A 123 0.79 4.39 1.71
CA PRO A 123 1.71 3.73 0.80
C PRO A 123 2.82 2.98 1.55
N SER A 124 3.05 1.75 1.16
CA SER A 124 3.98 0.84 1.85
C SER A 124 5.02 0.26 0.89
N TRP A 125 6.21 -0.03 1.42
CA TRP A 125 7.32 -0.67 0.69
C TRP A 125 7.87 -1.80 1.55
N GLN A 126 7.86 -3.02 1.03
CA GLN A 126 8.44 -4.19 1.68
C GLN A 126 9.70 -4.64 0.95
N PHE A 127 10.80 -4.72 1.68
CA PHE A 127 12.08 -5.18 1.15
C PHE A 127 12.07 -6.70 0.96
N LEU A 128 12.48 -7.14 -0.23
CA LEU A 128 12.51 -8.56 -0.60
C LEU A 128 13.89 -9.19 -0.41
N LYS A 129 14.93 -8.35 -0.37
CA LYS A 129 16.35 -8.80 -0.37
C LYS A 129 17.21 -7.84 0.44
N GLY A 130 18.45 -8.27 0.69
CA GLY A 130 19.47 -7.47 1.37
C GLY A 130 19.33 -7.48 2.89
N PRO A 131 20.04 -6.60 3.59
CA PRO A 131 20.08 -6.57 5.05
C PRO A 131 18.74 -6.20 5.72
N PHE A 132 17.82 -5.63 4.96
CA PHE A 132 16.47 -5.25 5.42
C PHE A 132 15.38 -6.14 4.81
N LYS A 133 15.73 -7.35 4.40
CA LYS A 133 14.75 -8.31 3.91
C LYS A 133 13.61 -8.47 4.93
N ASP A 134 12.37 -8.48 4.42
CA ASP A 134 11.11 -8.56 5.16
C ASP A 134 10.75 -7.31 5.98
N GLU A 135 11.65 -6.30 6.07
CA GLU A 135 11.32 -5.01 6.67
C GLU A 135 10.35 -4.22 5.76
N LYS A 136 9.45 -3.49 6.41
CA LYS A 136 8.42 -2.68 5.75
C LYS A 136 8.51 -1.22 6.15
N VAL A 137 8.48 -0.33 5.18
CA VAL A 137 8.25 1.11 5.36
C VAL A 137 6.80 1.43 5.08
N VAL A 138 6.17 2.17 5.95
CA VAL A 138 4.91 2.87 5.69
C VAL A 138 5.20 4.36 5.78
N ALA A 139 4.68 5.17 4.86
CA ALA A 139 4.95 6.60 4.88
C ALA A 139 3.70 7.42 4.59
N LYS A 140 3.75 8.70 4.95
CA LYS A 140 2.70 9.69 4.69
C LYS A 140 3.22 10.79 3.78
N LYS A 141 2.40 11.24 2.84
CA LYS A 141 2.71 12.36 1.95
C LYS A 141 2.93 13.63 2.79
N VAL A 142 4.08 14.26 2.60
CA VAL A 142 4.42 15.59 3.13
C VAL A 142 4.12 16.65 2.07
N LYS A 143 4.58 16.42 0.84
CA LYS A 143 4.44 17.35 -0.28
C LYS A 143 4.34 16.61 -1.59
N GLY A 144 3.72 17.25 -2.58
CA GLY A 144 3.66 16.75 -3.95
C GLY A 144 3.63 17.91 -4.93
N ILE A 145 4.21 17.68 -6.10
CA ILE A 145 4.19 18.58 -7.25
C ILE A 145 3.82 17.78 -8.50
N THR A 146 3.41 18.47 -9.54
CA THR A 146 3.07 17.88 -10.85
C THR A 146 3.94 18.51 -11.93
N PRO A 147 5.20 18.05 -12.10
CA PRO A 147 6.08 18.59 -13.15
C PRO A 147 5.58 18.23 -14.55
N ASP A 148 4.89 17.11 -14.69
CA ASP A 148 4.30 16.60 -15.91
C ASP A 148 2.80 16.34 -15.68
N ALA A 149 1.95 17.03 -16.43
CA ALA A 149 0.49 16.90 -16.32
C ALA A 149 -0.03 15.55 -16.87
N THR A 150 0.79 14.79 -17.57
CA THR A 150 0.45 13.45 -18.11
C THR A 150 0.81 12.31 -17.17
N ALA A 151 1.43 12.63 -16.03
CA ALA A 151 1.92 11.65 -15.06
C ALA A 151 1.46 11.94 -13.62
N ILE A 152 1.47 10.90 -12.80
CA ILE A 152 1.18 11.05 -11.36
C ILE A 152 2.23 11.93 -10.68
N GLN A 153 1.84 12.61 -9.60
CA GLN A 153 2.67 13.57 -8.87
C GLN A 153 4.03 13.00 -8.44
N TRP A 154 5.03 13.86 -8.44
CA TRP A 154 6.23 13.65 -7.63
C TRP A 154 5.91 13.93 -6.17
N LEU A 155 6.47 13.13 -5.26
CA LEU A 155 6.13 13.18 -3.84
C LEU A 155 7.37 13.20 -2.97
N LEU A 156 7.30 13.95 -1.88
CA LEU A 156 8.07 13.74 -0.67
C LEU A 156 7.16 13.10 0.37
N LEU A 157 7.59 11.95 0.93
CA LEU A 157 6.87 11.22 1.95
C LEU A 157 7.78 11.04 3.17
N LYS A 158 7.22 11.15 4.37
CA LYS A 158 7.90 10.88 5.64
C LYS A 158 7.48 9.51 6.15
N ALA A 159 8.46 8.68 6.50
CA ALA A 159 8.19 7.38 7.10
C ALA A 159 7.45 7.54 8.44
N ASP A 160 6.46 6.69 8.65
CA ASP A 160 5.71 6.57 9.90
C ASP A 160 6.30 5.39 10.69
N SER A 161 7.08 5.70 11.73
CA SER A 161 7.75 4.68 12.55
C SER A 161 6.78 3.79 13.32
N ALA A 162 5.56 4.26 13.61
CA ALA A 162 4.56 3.48 14.30
C ALA A 162 3.92 2.39 13.41
N LEU A 163 3.95 2.59 12.09
CA LEU A 163 3.38 1.67 11.09
C LEU A 163 4.44 0.89 10.31
N SER A 164 5.70 1.31 10.40
CA SER A 164 6.84 0.63 9.80
C SER A 164 7.37 -0.46 10.74
N THR A 165 8.11 -1.44 10.20
CA THR A 165 8.78 -2.43 11.03
C THR A 165 9.93 -1.78 11.83
N PRO A 166 10.23 -2.27 13.07
CA PRO A 166 11.14 -1.58 14.00
C PRO A 166 12.58 -1.40 13.50
N ASN A 167 13.08 -2.33 12.69
CA ASN A 167 14.46 -2.29 12.20
C ASN A 167 14.62 -1.53 10.88
N ASN A 168 13.55 -0.93 10.38
CA ASN A 168 13.60 -0.19 9.13
C ASN A 168 14.29 1.16 9.34
N PRO A 169 15.39 1.48 8.62
CA PRO A 169 16.14 2.72 8.82
C PRO A 169 15.57 3.91 8.05
N VAL A 170 14.56 3.69 7.20
CA VAL A 170 14.08 4.72 6.29
C VAL A 170 13.33 5.82 7.03
N THR A 171 13.71 7.07 6.76
CA THR A 171 13.10 8.27 7.33
C THR A 171 12.21 9.01 6.32
N PHE A 172 12.65 9.05 5.06
CA PHE A 172 11.91 9.68 3.96
C PHE A 172 11.96 8.81 2.71
N VAL A 173 10.93 8.97 1.90
CA VAL A 173 10.85 8.40 0.55
C VAL A 173 10.48 9.51 -0.42
N GLN A 174 11.19 9.60 -1.54
CA GLN A 174 10.76 10.44 -2.68
C GLN A 174 10.27 9.54 -3.80
N ARG A 175 9.17 9.92 -4.45
CA ARG A 175 8.73 9.42 -5.76
C ARG A 175 8.95 10.53 -6.76
N ILE A 176 9.80 10.29 -7.74
CA ILE A 176 10.17 11.26 -8.78
C ILE A 176 10.22 10.59 -10.16
N CYS A 177 10.41 11.37 -11.21
CA CYS A 177 10.53 10.90 -12.59
C CYS A 177 9.36 9.98 -12.98
N THR A 178 8.17 10.33 -12.57
CA THR A 178 6.96 9.55 -12.85
C THR A 178 6.59 9.64 -14.33
N GLN A 179 6.11 8.52 -14.89
CA GLN A 179 5.54 8.44 -16.22
C GLN A 179 4.15 7.80 -16.12
N ALA A 180 3.15 8.40 -16.73
CA ALA A 180 1.76 7.94 -16.76
C ALA A 180 1.12 7.73 -15.37
N GLY A 181 0.22 6.76 -15.22
CA GLY A 181 -0.42 6.38 -13.96
C GLY A 181 -1.60 7.25 -13.54
N LEU A 182 -2.03 8.24 -14.33
CA LEU A 182 -3.24 9.02 -14.05
C LEU A 182 -4.50 8.20 -14.28
N ALA A 183 -5.55 8.51 -13.52
CA ALA A 183 -6.87 7.96 -13.76
C ALA A 183 -7.33 8.20 -15.21
N PRO A 184 -8.19 7.32 -15.76
CA PRO A 184 -8.84 7.60 -17.04
C PRO A 184 -9.58 8.94 -16.99
N ALA A 185 -9.51 9.71 -18.08
CA ALA A 185 -10.12 11.04 -18.16
C ALA A 185 -11.65 11.01 -18.07
N THR A 186 -12.26 9.88 -18.41
CA THR A 186 -13.72 9.71 -18.48
C THR A 186 -14.17 8.48 -17.71
N ILE A 187 -15.40 8.51 -17.22
CA ILE A 187 -16.10 7.35 -16.70
C ILE A 187 -16.76 6.61 -17.88
N PRO A 188 -16.54 5.29 -18.04
CA PRO A 188 -17.20 4.52 -19.10
C PRO A 188 -18.72 4.56 -19.00
N ALA A 189 -19.41 4.52 -20.14
CA ALA A 189 -20.88 4.40 -20.15
C ALA A 189 -21.31 3.10 -19.46
N GLY A 190 -22.28 3.18 -18.56
CA GLY A 190 -22.77 2.03 -17.79
C GLY A 190 -21.86 1.58 -16.65
N ALA A 191 -20.83 2.35 -16.34
CA ALA A 191 -19.93 2.06 -15.22
C ALA A 191 -20.66 2.04 -13.87
N GLN A 192 -20.20 1.18 -12.95
CA GLN A 192 -20.79 0.99 -11.63
C GLN A 192 -19.77 1.30 -10.52
N VAL A 193 -20.29 1.72 -9.37
CA VAL A 193 -19.48 1.88 -8.15
C VAL A 193 -18.80 0.54 -7.81
N GLY A 194 -17.52 0.60 -7.43
CA GLY A 194 -16.69 -0.56 -7.14
C GLY A 194 -15.94 -1.14 -8.35
N GLN A 195 -16.22 -0.67 -9.57
CA GLN A 195 -15.44 -1.07 -10.75
C GLN A 195 -14.01 -0.57 -10.65
N LEU A 196 -13.06 -1.46 -10.92
CA LEU A 196 -11.62 -1.17 -10.85
C LEU A 196 -11.02 -0.97 -12.23
N ASP A 197 -10.00 -0.12 -12.28
CA ASP A 197 -9.07 -0.01 -13.40
C ASP A 197 -7.63 0.09 -12.90
N SER A 198 -6.68 -0.40 -13.69
CA SER A 198 -5.28 -0.51 -13.34
C SER A 198 -4.42 0.18 -14.39
N ILE A 199 -3.93 1.37 -14.07
CA ILE A 199 -3.22 2.22 -15.00
C ILE A 199 -1.70 2.06 -14.83
N PRO A 200 -0.98 1.60 -15.86
CA PRO A 200 0.47 1.42 -15.82
C PRO A 200 1.20 2.71 -15.49
N TYR A 201 2.26 2.60 -14.71
CA TYR A 201 3.19 3.70 -14.44
C TYR A 201 4.61 3.21 -14.21
N THR A 202 5.57 4.12 -14.39
CA THR A 202 6.94 3.97 -13.89
C THR A 202 7.32 5.18 -13.06
N ALA A 203 8.31 4.99 -12.18
CA ALA A 203 8.86 6.05 -11.33
C ALA A 203 10.26 5.67 -10.81
N SER A 204 11.01 6.68 -10.36
CA SER A 204 12.15 6.45 -9.48
C SER A 204 11.74 6.68 -8.03
N TYR A 205 12.20 5.80 -7.12
CA TYR A 205 12.05 5.96 -5.68
C TYR A 205 13.42 6.10 -5.02
N LEU A 206 13.56 7.13 -4.20
CA LEU A 206 14.74 7.39 -3.40
C LEU A 206 14.37 7.23 -1.93
N PHE A 207 15.12 6.38 -1.23
CA PHE A 207 14.95 6.12 0.19
C PHE A 207 16.08 6.77 0.96
N TYR A 208 15.75 7.44 2.05
CA TYR A 208 16.69 8.19 2.88
C TYR A 208 16.71 7.62 4.30
N THR A 209 17.87 7.71 4.95
CA THR A 209 18.08 7.35 6.35
C THR A 209 18.73 8.51 7.09
N LYS A 210 18.77 8.47 8.43
CA LYS A 210 19.56 9.40 9.22
C LYS A 210 21.06 9.28 8.89
N ASN A 211 21.78 10.40 9.03
CA ASN A 211 23.24 10.44 8.97
C ASN A 211 23.85 9.62 10.11
#